data_05e9cf32ffba3934198b0fb293e38b2c
#
_entry.id   05e9cf32ffba3934198b0fb293e38b2c
#
_cell.length_a   1.000
_cell.length_b   1.000
_cell.length_c   1.000
_cell.angle_alpha   90.00
_cell.angle_beta   90.00
_cell.angle_gamma   90.00
#
_symmetry.space_group_name_H-M   'P 1'
#
loop_
_entity.id
_entity.type
_entity.pdbx_description
1 polymer ?
#
loop_
_entity_poly.entity_id
_entity_poly.type
_entity_poly.pdbx_seq_one_letter_code
_entity_poly.pdbx_strand_id
1 'polypeptide(L)'
;IKSYRNIDIGAIFHMGEVFKSNRVRLDLESLSAHCFITGSTGSGKSNTTYKIIDELTSSKNDVKFLVIEPAKGEYKIAFGGMPGINVFTTNPKYYNMLSINPFEFHEEVHVLEHLDRLIEIFSACWPLYAAMPALLKASFEQAYINHGWDLNHSVYVDRGNGKYPSFKDIVEILPVLLDKSEFSTQTKGDYIGSLVTRVESLTNGLLGHIFTGNAIEDA
;
A
#
# COMPACT_ATOMS: atom_id res chain seq x y z
N ILE A 1 34.62 -14.09 -5.75
CA ILE A 1 34.21 -13.40 -6.98
C ILE A 1 32.74 -13.13 -6.77
N LYS A 2 32.36 -11.86 -6.47
CA LYS A 2 30.95 -11.45 -6.43
C LYS A 2 30.40 -11.57 -7.84
N SER A 3 29.46 -12.49 -8.04
CA SER A 3 28.65 -12.55 -9.25
C SER A 3 27.75 -11.32 -9.25
N TYR A 4 28.13 -10.28 -9.98
CA TYR A 4 27.26 -9.12 -10.17
C TYR A 4 26.07 -9.56 -11.02
N ARG A 5 24.89 -9.55 -10.41
CA ARG A 5 23.63 -9.72 -11.14
C ARG A 5 23.34 -8.41 -11.87
N ASN A 6 23.44 -8.42 -13.19
CA ASN A 6 23.23 -7.22 -14.00
C ASN A 6 22.05 -7.42 -14.95
N ILE A 7 21.29 -6.36 -15.18
CA ILE A 7 20.31 -6.27 -16.25
C ILE A 7 20.82 -5.36 -17.36
N ASP A 8 20.49 -5.69 -18.60
CA ASP A 8 20.93 -4.97 -19.79
C ASP A 8 19.84 -4.00 -20.24
N ILE A 9 20.08 -2.71 -20.12
CA ILE A 9 19.09 -1.68 -20.48
C ILE A 9 19.27 -1.10 -21.90
N GLY A 10 20.34 -1.45 -22.61
CA GLY A 10 20.54 -0.99 -23.99
C GLY A 10 21.99 -0.85 -24.40
N ALA A 11 22.20 -0.17 -25.51
CA ALA A 11 23.50 0.16 -26.05
C ALA A 11 23.73 1.67 -26.02
N ILE A 12 24.99 2.08 -26.02
CA ILE A 12 25.35 3.51 -26.08
C ILE A 12 24.98 4.05 -27.45
N PHE A 13 24.29 5.18 -27.46
CA PHE A 13 24.04 5.99 -28.67
C PHE A 13 24.83 7.30 -28.56
N HIS A 14 25.64 7.57 -29.55
CA HIS A 14 26.44 8.79 -29.58
C HIS A 14 26.63 9.29 -31.05
N MET A 15 26.48 10.57 -31.26
CA MET A 15 26.63 11.26 -32.56
C MET A 15 25.88 10.58 -33.72
N GLY A 16 24.66 10.10 -33.49
CA GLY A 16 23.84 9.47 -34.52
C GLY A 16 24.10 7.97 -34.73
N GLU A 17 25.04 7.37 -34.01
CA GLU A 17 25.40 5.95 -34.12
C GLU A 17 25.10 5.16 -32.85
N VAL A 18 24.70 3.89 -33.03
CA VAL A 18 24.48 2.93 -31.94
C VAL A 18 25.71 2.03 -31.81
N PHE A 19 26.40 2.12 -30.70
CA PHE A 19 27.53 1.26 -30.35
C PHE A 19 27.05 -0.07 -29.76
N LYS A 20 26.64 -1.01 -30.59
CA LYS A 20 26.02 -2.31 -30.18
C LYS A 20 26.91 -3.13 -29.27
N SER A 21 28.22 -3.03 -29.39
CA SER A 21 29.18 -3.72 -28.50
C SER A 21 29.29 -3.13 -27.11
N ASN A 22 28.88 -1.86 -26.95
CA ASN A 22 28.99 -1.14 -25.69
C ASN A 22 27.62 -1.12 -25.01
N ARG A 23 27.36 -2.18 -24.23
CA ARG A 23 26.10 -2.36 -23.50
C ARG A 23 26.12 -1.61 -22.19
N VAL A 24 25.00 -0.96 -21.86
CA VAL A 24 24.76 -0.32 -20.57
C VAL A 24 24.03 -1.33 -19.68
N ARG A 25 24.65 -1.64 -18.55
CA ARG A 25 24.12 -2.60 -17.58
C ARG A 25 23.91 -1.92 -16.24
N LEU A 26 22.80 -2.25 -15.59
CA LEU A 26 22.51 -1.85 -14.22
C LEU A 26 22.77 -3.04 -13.30
N ASP A 27 23.45 -2.78 -12.20
CA ASP A 27 23.64 -3.75 -11.15
C ASP A 27 22.35 -3.86 -10.31
N LEU A 28 21.86 -5.09 -10.09
CA LEU A 28 20.61 -5.32 -9.34
C LEU A 28 20.71 -4.93 -7.88
N GLU A 29 21.89 -5.09 -7.26
CA GLU A 29 22.08 -4.66 -5.87
C GLU A 29 21.94 -3.13 -5.77
N SER A 30 22.42 -2.41 -6.78
CA SER A 30 22.27 -0.94 -6.86
C SER A 30 20.83 -0.50 -7.10
N LEU A 31 20.01 -1.30 -7.78
CA LEU A 31 18.58 -1.01 -7.98
C LEU A 31 17.77 -1.16 -6.69
N SER A 32 18.26 -1.92 -5.69
CA SER A 32 17.62 -1.98 -4.36
C SER A 32 17.75 -0.68 -3.56
N ALA A 33 18.66 0.21 -3.94
CA ALA A 33 18.69 1.59 -3.48
C ALA A 33 17.56 2.40 -4.18
N HIS A 34 17.74 3.67 -4.46
CA HIS A 34 16.73 4.47 -5.12
C HIS A 34 17.15 4.80 -6.56
N CYS A 35 16.21 4.69 -7.50
CA CYS A 35 16.41 5.11 -8.88
C CYS A 35 15.38 6.17 -9.24
N PHE A 36 15.83 7.27 -9.84
CA PHE A 36 14.96 8.34 -10.31
C PHE A 36 15.08 8.48 -11.83
N ILE A 37 13.97 8.24 -12.55
CA ILE A 37 13.90 8.34 -14.00
C ILE A 37 13.12 9.61 -14.36
N THR A 38 13.80 10.59 -14.92
CA THR A 38 13.22 11.87 -15.26
C THR A 38 13.46 12.24 -16.73
N GLY A 39 12.67 13.15 -17.24
CA GLY A 39 12.76 13.68 -18.62
C GLY A 39 11.44 14.30 -19.07
N SER A 40 11.46 15.01 -20.19
CA SER A 40 10.27 15.60 -20.81
C SER A 40 9.28 14.54 -21.30
N THR A 41 8.06 14.95 -21.65
CA THR A 41 7.07 14.07 -22.28
C THR A 41 7.62 13.52 -23.59
N GLY A 42 7.47 12.22 -23.82
CA GLY A 42 7.98 11.54 -25.03
C GLY A 42 9.48 11.19 -25.00
N SER A 43 10.22 11.52 -23.93
CA SER A 43 11.66 11.20 -23.82
C SER A 43 11.99 9.73 -23.58
N GLY A 44 11.00 8.86 -23.41
CA GLY A 44 11.20 7.42 -23.21
C GLY A 44 11.27 6.95 -21.75
N LYS A 45 10.85 7.77 -20.78
CA LYS A 45 10.81 7.37 -19.34
C LYS A 45 10.11 6.03 -19.11
N SER A 46 8.88 5.89 -19.61
CA SER A 46 8.11 4.64 -19.47
C SER A 46 8.82 3.47 -20.18
N ASN A 47 9.40 3.70 -21.37
CA ASN A 47 10.16 2.65 -22.07
C ASN A 47 11.39 2.20 -21.29
N THR A 48 12.08 3.10 -20.60
CA THR A 48 13.20 2.74 -19.74
C THR A 48 12.73 1.85 -18.59
N THR A 49 11.62 2.22 -17.93
CA THR A 49 11.05 1.40 -16.86
C THR A 49 10.54 0.05 -17.39
N TYR A 50 9.88 0.03 -18.54
CA TYR A 50 9.45 -1.23 -19.18
C TYR A 50 10.63 -2.14 -19.48
N LYS A 51 11.74 -1.58 -19.99
CA LYS A 51 12.94 -2.38 -20.25
C LYS A 51 13.55 -2.97 -18.97
N ILE A 52 13.56 -2.21 -17.88
CA ILE A 52 14.02 -2.72 -16.57
C ILE A 52 13.12 -3.86 -16.11
N ILE A 53 11.79 -3.70 -16.14
CA ILE A 53 10.84 -4.74 -15.72
C ILE A 53 10.96 -5.99 -16.62
N ASP A 54 11.05 -5.82 -17.93
CA ASP A 54 11.21 -6.90 -18.89
C ASP A 54 12.48 -7.73 -18.61
N GLU A 55 13.60 -7.07 -18.34
CA GLU A 55 14.84 -7.74 -17.96
C GLU A 55 14.74 -8.44 -16.59
N LEU A 56 14.02 -7.86 -15.64
CA LEU A 56 13.77 -8.49 -14.33
C LEU A 56 12.90 -9.75 -14.47
N THR A 57 11.86 -9.71 -15.30
CA THR A 57 10.97 -10.86 -15.55
C THR A 57 11.64 -11.94 -16.40
N SER A 58 12.47 -11.55 -17.35
CA SER A 58 13.18 -12.45 -18.28
C SER A 58 14.43 -13.08 -17.65
N SER A 59 14.99 -12.45 -16.61
CA SER A 59 16.18 -12.93 -15.95
C SER A 59 15.84 -14.09 -15.01
N LYS A 60 16.70 -15.11 -14.94
CA LYS A 60 16.62 -16.19 -13.95
C LYS A 60 16.88 -15.68 -12.50
N ASN A 61 16.88 -14.39 -12.31
CA ASN A 61 17.04 -13.75 -11.03
C ASN A 61 15.64 -13.73 -10.37
N ASP A 62 15.45 -14.46 -9.32
CA ASP A 62 14.21 -14.51 -8.52
C ASP A 62 13.95 -13.15 -7.84
N VAL A 63 13.71 -12.10 -8.65
CA VAL A 63 13.44 -10.73 -8.20
C VAL A 63 11.95 -10.47 -8.32
N LYS A 64 11.31 -10.25 -7.19
CA LYS A 64 9.93 -9.79 -7.14
C LYS A 64 9.87 -8.27 -7.26
N PHE A 65 8.85 -7.76 -7.93
CA PHE A 65 8.63 -6.32 -8.06
C PHE A 65 7.16 -5.98 -7.88
N LEU A 66 6.91 -4.76 -7.46
CA LEU A 66 5.58 -4.16 -7.35
C LEU A 66 5.58 -2.87 -8.16
N VAL A 67 4.58 -2.72 -9.04
CA VAL A 67 4.33 -1.48 -9.77
C VAL A 67 3.07 -0.82 -9.24
N ILE A 68 3.19 0.40 -8.72
CA ILE A 68 2.06 1.23 -8.32
C ILE A 68 1.87 2.29 -9.39
N GLU A 69 0.78 2.17 -10.16
CA GLU A 69 0.44 3.10 -11.23
C GLU A 69 -0.89 3.81 -10.93
N PRO A 70 -0.86 5.01 -10.36
CA PRO A 70 -2.09 5.73 -9.96
C PRO A 70 -2.89 6.30 -11.14
N ALA A 71 -2.28 6.39 -12.33
CA ALA A 71 -2.90 6.97 -13.52
C ALA A 71 -2.53 6.18 -14.79
N LYS A 72 -3.16 6.45 -15.93
CA LYS A 72 -2.92 5.92 -17.27
C LYS A 72 -3.15 4.42 -17.48
N GLY A 73 -2.71 3.52 -16.61
CA GLY A 73 -2.87 2.06 -16.74
C GLY A 73 -2.04 1.44 -17.88
N GLU A 74 -0.89 2.02 -18.22
CA GLU A 74 -0.03 1.57 -19.32
C GLU A 74 0.70 0.26 -18.98
N TYR A 75 1.10 0.08 -17.72
CA TYR A 75 1.83 -1.12 -17.26
C TYR A 75 0.99 -2.39 -17.34
N LYS A 76 -0.29 -2.33 -16.99
CA LYS A 76 -1.18 -3.49 -17.12
C LYS A 76 -1.35 -3.92 -18.58
N ILE A 77 -1.29 -2.99 -19.54
CA ILE A 77 -1.36 -3.31 -20.97
C ILE A 77 -0.04 -3.97 -21.42
N ALA A 78 1.09 -3.45 -20.94
CA ALA A 78 2.42 -3.96 -21.32
C ALA A 78 2.72 -5.34 -20.72
N PHE A 79 2.31 -5.60 -19.48
CA PHE A 79 2.75 -6.77 -18.71
C PHE A 79 1.61 -7.68 -18.24
N GLY A 80 0.37 -7.23 -18.22
CA GLY A 80 -0.76 -7.93 -17.60
C GLY A 80 -1.14 -9.29 -18.21
N GLY A 81 -0.55 -9.68 -19.34
CA GLY A 81 -0.71 -11.00 -19.94
C GLY A 81 0.47 -11.95 -19.73
N MET A 82 1.51 -11.51 -19.02
CA MET A 82 2.71 -12.29 -18.80
C MET A 82 2.53 -13.30 -17.66
N PRO A 83 3.03 -14.54 -17.77
CA PRO A 83 3.00 -15.51 -16.69
C PRO A 83 3.69 -14.98 -15.43
N GLY A 84 3.06 -15.18 -14.27
CA GLY A 84 3.61 -14.75 -12.98
C GLY A 84 3.40 -13.25 -12.67
N ILE A 85 2.69 -12.51 -13.50
CA ILE A 85 2.31 -11.12 -13.25
C ILE A 85 0.83 -11.07 -12.81
N ASN A 86 0.59 -10.59 -11.61
CA ASN A 86 -0.75 -10.33 -11.09
C ASN A 86 -1.08 -8.85 -11.26
N VAL A 87 -2.21 -8.56 -11.88
CA VAL A 87 -2.72 -7.19 -12.06
C VAL A 87 -3.93 -6.98 -11.19
N PHE A 88 -3.89 -5.97 -10.34
CA PHE A 88 -5.01 -5.53 -9.54
C PHE A 88 -5.51 -4.17 -10.02
N THR A 89 -6.80 -3.93 -9.94
CA THR A 89 -7.43 -2.71 -10.42
C THR A 89 -8.57 -2.28 -9.51
N THR A 90 -8.98 -1.06 -9.63
CA THR A 90 -10.21 -0.54 -9.02
C THR A 90 -11.47 -0.86 -9.85
N ASN A 91 -11.32 -1.44 -11.04
CA ASN A 91 -12.44 -1.85 -11.90
C ASN A 91 -12.38 -3.37 -12.15
N PRO A 92 -13.27 -4.17 -11.54
CA PRO A 92 -13.23 -5.63 -11.61
C PRO A 92 -13.63 -6.21 -12.98
N LYS A 93 -13.96 -5.38 -13.97
CA LYS A 93 -14.43 -5.85 -15.27
C LYS A 93 -13.42 -6.70 -16.04
N TYR A 94 -12.12 -6.43 -15.88
CA TYR A 94 -11.08 -7.06 -16.67
C TYR A 94 -9.99 -7.73 -15.84
N TYR A 95 -9.83 -7.35 -14.58
CA TYR A 95 -8.79 -7.81 -13.69
C TYR A 95 -9.32 -7.96 -12.27
N ASN A 96 -8.59 -8.65 -11.44
CA ASN A 96 -8.92 -8.79 -10.02
C ASN A 96 -8.99 -7.42 -9.35
N MET A 97 -9.99 -7.26 -8.50
CA MET A 97 -10.11 -6.03 -7.74
C MET A 97 -9.04 -6.00 -6.64
N LEU A 98 -8.44 -4.83 -6.45
CA LEU A 98 -7.57 -4.61 -5.31
C LEU A 98 -8.39 -4.72 -4.02
N SER A 99 -8.00 -5.61 -3.12
CA SER A 99 -8.57 -5.74 -1.79
C SER A 99 -7.44 -5.70 -0.77
N ILE A 100 -7.55 -4.82 0.20
CA ILE A 100 -6.53 -4.58 1.23
C ILE A 100 -7.24 -4.40 2.56
N ASN A 101 -6.74 -5.07 3.60
CA ASN A 101 -7.06 -4.69 4.97
C ASN A 101 -5.87 -3.93 5.57
N PRO A 102 -5.96 -2.60 5.76
CA PRO A 102 -4.87 -1.82 6.32
C PRO A 102 -4.49 -2.22 7.76
N PHE A 103 -5.35 -2.96 8.43
CA PHE A 103 -5.11 -3.45 9.80
C PHE A 103 -4.32 -4.77 9.82
N GLU A 104 -4.12 -5.43 8.69
CA GLU A 104 -3.24 -6.59 8.59
C GLU A 104 -1.77 -6.15 8.57
N PHE A 105 -0.92 -6.93 9.24
CA PHE A 105 0.52 -6.66 9.29
C PHE A 105 1.30 -7.97 9.41
N HIS A 106 2.60 -7.89 9.09
CA HIS A 106 3.49 -9.04 9.16
C HIS A 106 3.76 -9.44 10.61
N GLU A 107 3.81 -10.74 10.89
CA GLU A 107 3.93 -11.28 12.27
C GLU A 107 5.19 -10.83 13.02
N GLU A 108 6.24 -10.42 12.31
CA GLU A 108 7.46 -9.86 12.91
C GLU A 108 7.31 -8.41 13.40
N VAL A 109 6.23 -7.73 13.03
CA VAL A 109 5.96 -6.35 13.43
C VAL A 109 5.11 -6.35 14.69
N HIS A 110 5.47 -5.54 15.67
CA HIS A 110 4.66 -5.37 16.88
C HIS A 110 3.37 -4.60 16.58
N VAL A 111 2.22 -5.04 17.10
CA VAL A 111 0.92 -4.41 16.82
C VAL A 111 0.92 -2.91 17.09
N LEU A 112 1.50 -2.45 18.18
CA LEU A 112 1.57 -1.02 18.50
C LEU A 112 2.42 -0.23 17.49
N GLU A 113 3.52 -0.81 16.99
CA GLU A 113 4.33 -0.20 15.93
C GLU A 113 3.51 -0.06 14.64
N HIS A 114 2.75 -1.10 14.29
CA HIS A 114 1.87 -1.03 13.13
C HIS A 114 0.80 0.06 13.29
N LEU A 115 0.19 0.18 14.49
CA LEU A 115 -0.80 1.22 14.77
C LEU A 115 -0.21 2.64 14.65
N ASP A 116 0.99 2.85 15.16
CA ASP A 116 1.67 4.15 15.03
C ASP A 116 1.90 4.52 13.56
N ARG A 117 2.34 3.57 12.74
CA ARG A 117 2.49 3.77 11.29
C ARG A 117 1.17 4.08 10.60
N LEU A 118 0.07 3.41 10.98
CA LEU A 118 -1.26 3.73 10.44
C LEU A 118 -1.66 5.17 10.77
N ILE A 119 -1.46 5.61 12.01
CA ILE A 119 -1.77 7.00 12.41
C ILE A 119 -0.92 8.00 11.63
N GLU A 120 0.34 7.73 11.36
CA GLU A 120 1.19 8.55 10.50
C GLU A 120 0.62 8.66 9.08
N ILE A 121 0.20 7.54 8.49
CA ILE A 121 -0.42 7.51 7.16
C ILE A 121 -1.71 8.34 7.14
N PHE A 122 -2.60 8.14 8.12
CA PHE A 122 -3.84 8.92 8.20
C PHE A 122 -3.57 10.41 8.41
N SER A 123 -2.58 10.75 9.22
CA SER A 123 -2.18 12.15 9.46
C SER A 123 -1.57 12.80 8.21
N ALA A 124 -0.93 12.02 7.35
CA ALA A 124 -0.42 12.50 6.07
C ALA A 124 -1.53 12.67 5.01
N CYS A 125 -2.55 11.80 5.04
CA CYS A 125 -3.66 11.84 4.08
C CYS A 125 -4.75 12.86 4.47
N TRP A 126 -4.98 13.05 5.77
CA TRP A 126 -6.03 13.91 6.30
C TRP A 126 -5.47 14.95 7.27
N PRO A 127 -5.93 16.20 7.21
CA PRO A 127 -5.60 17.17 8.23
C PRO A 127 -6.29 16.77 9.55
N LEU A 128 -5.55 16.11 10.44
CA LEU A 128 -6.00 15.74 11.77
C LEU A 128 -5.57 16.82 12.76
N TYR A 129 -6.51 17.35 13.52
CA TYR A 129 -6.28 18.48 14.43
C TYR A 129 -6.49 18.07 15.89
N ALA A 130 -5.79 18.75 16.79
CA ALA A 130 -5.94 18.60 18.23
C ALA A 130 -5.88 17.14 18.70
N ALA A 131 -6.96 16.62 19.30
CA ALA A 131 -7.03 15.27 19.83
C ALA A 131 -7.43 14.21 18.80
N MET A 132 -7.68 14.54 17.53
CA MET A 132 -8.12 13.59 16.51
C MET A 132 -7.16 12.40 16.30
N PRO A 133 -5.81 12.60 16.20
CA PRO A 133 -4.89 11.48 16.08
C PRO A 133 -4.97 10.53 17.27
N ALA A 134 -5.08 11.07 18.48
CA ALA A 134 -5.16 10.25 19.69
C ALA A 134 -6.47 9.47 19.77
N LEU A 135 -7.59 10.08 19.39
CA LEU A 135 -8.89 9.39 19.31
C LEU A 135 -8.89 8.27 18.25
N LEU A 136 -8.31 8.53 17.09
CA LEU A 136 -8.20 7.54 16.03
C LEU A 136 -7.32 6.38 16.49
N LYS A 137 -6.18 6.66 17.13
CA LYS A 137 -5.33 5.62 17.71
C LYS A 137 -6.06 4.80 18.77
N ALA A 138 -6.74 5.45 19.70
CA ALA A 138 -7.52 4.77 20.72
C ALA A 138 -8.64 3.87 20.12
N SER A 139 -9.25 4.29 19.01
CA SER A 139 -10.25 3.46 18.32
C SER A 139 -9.62 2.24 17.65
N PHE A 140 -8.44 2.38 17.06
CA PHE A 140 -7.68 1.26 16.51
C PHE A 140 -7.28 0.27 17.61
N GLU A 141 -6.70 0.75 18.70
CA GLU A 141 -6.34 -0.08 19.86
C GLU A 141 -7.54 -0.85 20.39
N GLN A 142 -8.68 -0.17 20.58
CA GLN A 142 -9.91 -0.81 21.05
C GLN A 142 -10.43 -1.86 20.07
N ALA A 143 -10.33 -1.63 18.75
CA ALA A 143 -10.74 -2.59 17.74
C ALA A 143 -9.91 -3.87 17.83
N TYR A 144 -8.58 -3.74 17.93
CA TYR A 144 -7.70 -4.91 18.11
C TYR A 144 -8.01 -5.68 19.41
N ILE A 145 -8.24 -4.98 20.53
CA ILE A 145 -8.64 -5.60 21.80
C ILE A 145 -9.94 -6.37 21.64
N ASN A 146 -10.94 -5.82 20.95
CA ASN A 146 -12.22 -6.47 20.69
C ASN A 146 -12.05 -7.74 19.85
N HIS A 147 -11.08 -7.75 18.93
CA HIS A 147 -10.71 -8.92 18.12
C HIS A 147 -9.86 -9.95 18.87
N GLY A 148 -9.39 -9.64 20.07
CA GLY A 148 -8.66 -10.59 20.92
C GLY A 148 -7.15 -10.39 20.96
N TRP A 149 -6.65 -9.23 20.55
CA TRP A 149 -5.24 -8.91 20.68
C TRP A 149 -4.87 -8.41 22.07
N ASP A 150 -3.81 -8.97 22.64
CA ASP A 150 -3.05 -8.34 23.71
C ASP A 150 -2.03 -7.38 23.09
N LEU A 151 -2.28 -6.09 23.22
CA LEU A 151 -1.46 -5.06 22.60
C LEU A 151 -0.07 -4.97 23.21
N ASN A 152 0.09 -5.29 24.49
CA ASN A 152 1.38 -5.19 25.17
C ASN A 152 2.36 -6.27 24.73
N HIS A 153 1.85 -7.48 24.50
CA HIS A 153 2.66 -8.63 24.11
C HIS A 153 2.58 -8.91 22.59
N SER A 154 1.76 -8.16 21.86
CA SER A 154 1.48 -8.39 20.44
C SER A 154 1.03 -9.82 20.13
N VAL A 155 0.14 -10.37 20.98
CA VAL A 155 -0.35 -11.74 20.90
C VAL A 155 -1.83 -11.74 20.58
N TYR A 156 -2.22 -12.56 19.60
CA TYR A 156 -3.61 -12.78 19.22
C TYR A 156 -4.16 -14.03 19.89
N VAL A 157 -5.35 -13.91 20.47
CA VAL A 157 -6.16 -15.02 20.98
C VAL A 157 -7.51 -14.99 20.29
N ASP A 158 -7.81 -16.02 19.52
CA ASP A 158 -9.05 -16.10 18.75
C ASP A 158 -10.29 -16.00 19.66
N ARG A 159 -11.17 -15.05 19.32
CA ARG A 159 -12.46 -14.83 20.01
C ARG A 159 -13.65 -14.98 19.06
N GLY A 160 -13.42 -15.46 17.85
CA GLY A 160 -14.48 -15.69 16.85
C GLY A 160 -14.84 -14.45 16.00
N ASN A 161 -14.15 -13.31 16.19
CA ASN A 161 -14.41 -12.07 15.46
C ASN A 161 -13.46 -11.87 14.26
N GLY A 162 -12.64 -12.90 13.93
CA GLY A 162 -11.55 -12.75 12.97
C GLY A 162 -10.31 -12.11 13.59
N LYS A 163 -9.15 -12.32 12.96
CA LYS A 163 -7.83 -11.90 13.50
C LYS A 163 -7.65 -10.38 13.50
N TYR A 164 -8.07 -9.72 12.45
CA TYR A 164 -7.83 -8.29 12.26
C TYR A 164 -9.13 -7.49 12.19
N PRO A 165 -9.17 -6.27 12.75
CA PRO A 165 -10.30 -5.37 12.60
C PRO A 165 -10.41 -4.84 11.17
N SER A 166 -11.48 -4.12 10.92
CA SER A 166 -11.79 -3.42 9.68
C SER A 166 -12.17 -1.97 9.95
N PHE A 167 -12.32 -1.15 8.91
CA PHE A 167 -12.85 0.21 9.08
C PHE A 167 -14.28 0.24 9.63
N LYS A 168 -15.07 -0.82 9.45
CA LYS A 168 -16.42 -0.91 10.02
C LYS A 168 -16.36 -0.91 11.53
N ASP A 169 -15.43 -1.67 12.12
CA ASP A 169 -15.22 -1.70 13.56
C ASP A 169 -14.84 -0.30 14.08
N ILE A 170 -14.02 0.43 13.34
CA ILE A 170 -13.61 1.79 13.72
C ILE A 170 -14.79 2.77 13.70
N VAL A 171 -15.66 2.68 12.68
CA VAL A 171 -16.89 3.50 12.58
C VAL A 171 -17.81 3.26 13.78
N GLU A 172 -17.90 2.04 14.27
CA GLU A 172 -18.73 1.71 15.44
C GLU A 172 -18.09 2.17 16.77
N ILE A 173 -16.77 2.07 16.90
CA ILE A 173 -16.03 2.38 18.12
C ILE A 173 -15.87 3.88 18.34
N LEU A 174 -15.56 4.65 17.31
CA LEU A 174 -15.26 6.08 17.42
C LEU A 174 -16.35 6.89 18.11
N PRO A 175 -17.65 6.78 17.78
CA PRO A 175 -18.72 7.50 18.46
C PRO A 175 -18.81 7.14 19.94
N VAL A 176 -18.59 5.89 20.29
CA VAL A 176 -18.64 5.41 21.67
C VAL A 176 -17.50 6.01 22.51
N LEU A 177 -16.29 6.11 21.94
CA LEU A 177 -15.16 6.74 22.61
C LEU A 177 -15.39 8.27 22.78
N LEU A 178 -15.94 8.90 21.77
CA LEU A 178 -16.28 10.33 21.82
C LEU A 178 -17.34 10.61 22.89
N ASP A 179 -18.36 9.76 22.99
CA ASP A 179 -19.42 9.96 24.00
C ASP A 179 -18.87 9.85 25.43
N LYS A 180 -17.96 8.91 25.67
CA LYS A 180 -17.28 8.72 26.96
C LYS A 180 -16.23 9.78 27.28
N SER A 181 -15.81 10.60 26.30
CA SER A 181 -14.79 11.62 26.51
C SER A 181 -15.34 12.82 27.29
N GLU A 182 -14.45 13.60 27.91
CA GLU A 182 -14.79 14.85 28.63
C GLU A 182 -14.86 16.07 27.69
N PHE A 183 -14.87 15.88 26.36
CA PHE A 183 -15.00 16.99 25.42
C PHE A 183 -16.36 17.69 25.52
N SER A 184 -16.37 18.98 25.20
CA SER A 184 -17.64 19.71 25.09
C SER A 184 -18.54 19.10 24.00
N THR A 185 -19.86 19.30 24.15
CA THR A 185 -20.84 18.82 23.15
C THR A 185 -20.51 19.33 21.74
N GLN A 186 -20.08 20.57 21.62
CA GLN A 186 -19.67 21.12 20.33
C GLN A 186 -18.46 20.40 19.75
N THR A 187 -17.40 20.19 20.54
CA THR A 187 -16.19 19.46 20.12
C THR A 187 -16.50 18.02 19.70
N LYS A 188 -17.39 17.33 20.44
CA LYS A 188 -17.86 15.99 20.06
C LYS A 188 -18.57 16.02 18.70
N GLY A 189 -19.47 17.00 18.48
CA GLY A 189 -20.16 17.19 17.20
C GLY A 189 -19.18 17.44 16.03
N ASP A 190 -18.19 18.31 16.24
CA ASP A 190 -17.17 18.62 15.23
C ASP A 190 -16.32 17.39 14.90
N TYR A 191 -15.96 16.57 15.89
CA TYR A 191 -15.19 15.35 15.67
C TYR A 191 -16.01 14.24 14.99
N ILE A 192 -17.28 14.09 15.35
CA ILE A 192 -18.20 13.18 14.64
C ILE A 192 -18.33 13.63 13.19
N GLY A 193 -18.63 14.89 12.94
CA GLY A 193 -18.80 15.46 11.61
C GLY A 193 -17.55 15.40 10.72
N SER A 194 -16.37 15.39 11.31
CA SER A 194 -15.12 15.38 10.55
C SER A 194 -14.41 14.01 10.56
N LEU A 195 -14.12 13.42 11.72
CA LEU A 195 -13.33 12.21 11.82
C LEU A 195 -14.13 10.95 11.48
N VAL A 196 -15.31 10.82 12.11
CA VAL A 196 -16.17 9.62 11.88
C VAL A 196 -16.60 9.57 10.42
N THR A 197 -17.07 10.69 9.85
CA THR A 197 -17.47 10.76 8.44
C THR A 197 -16.33 10.40 7.47
N ARG A 198 -15.10 10.79 7.79
CA ARG A 198 -13.94 10.41 6.96
C ARG A 198 -13.67 8.92 7.00
N VAL A 199 -13.67 8.31 8.19
CA VAL A 199 -13.49 6.86 8.32
C VAL A 199 -14.64 6.11 7.65
N GLU A 200 -15.88 6.57 7.82
CA GLU A 200 -17.05 5.99 7.17
C GLU A 200 -16.95 6.04 5.65
N SER A 201 -16.36 7.08 5.08
CA SER A 201 -16.13 7.16 3.63
C SER A 201 -15.24 6.03 3.08
N LEU A 202 -14.41 5.41 3.92
CA LEU A 202 -13.59 4.26 3.55
C LEU A 202 -14.36 2.94 3.55
N THR A 203 -15.57 2.92 4.13
CA THR A 203 -16.42 1.71 4.17
C THR A 203 -17.46 1.69 3.05
N ASN A 204 -17.58 2.77 2.29
CA ASN A 204 -18.61 2.94 1.29
C ASN A 204 -18.06 3.06 -0.14
N GLY A 205 -18.91 2.77 -1.14
CA GLY A 205 -18.58 2.90 -2.55
C GLY A 205 -17.35 2.07 -2.95
N LEU A 206 -16.53 2.63 -3.82
CA LEU A 206 -15.33 1.95 -4.33
C LEU A 206 -14.32 1.66 -3.22
N LEU A 207 -14.10 2.61 -2.31
CA LEU A 207 -13.17 2.41 -1.19
C LEU A 207 -13.65 1.30 -0.26
N GLY A 208 -14.96 1.19 -0.02
CA GLY A 208 -15.53 0.09 0.76
C GLY A 208 -15.29 -1.28 0.12
N HIS A 209 -15.25 -1.35 -1.20
CA HIS A 209 -14.88 -2.59 -1.89
C HIS A 209 -13.37 -2.90 -1.80
N ILE A 210 -12.53 -1.88 -1.78
CA ILE A 210 -11.07 -2.05 -1.65
C ILE A 210 -10.70 -2.43 -0.22
N PHE A 211 -11.33 -1.79 0.79
CA PHE A 211 -11.02 -1.98 2.21
C PHE A 211 -11.99 -2.95 2.89
N THR A 212 -12.29 -4.08 2.27
CA THR A 212 -13.31 -5.03 2.77
C THR A 212 -12.87 -5.87 3.95
N GLY A 213 -11.60 -5.91 4.28
CA GLY A 213 -11.09 -6.74 5.39
C GLY A 213 -11.02 -8.24 5.09
N ASN A 214 -11.53 -8.70 3.96
CA ASN A 214 -11.33 -10.05 3.47
C ASN A 214 -10.23 -10.01 2.40
N ALA A 215 -8.99 -9.86 2.85
CA ALA A 215 -7.86 -10.02 1.96
C ALA A 215 -7.76 -11.49 1.57
N ILE A 216 -7.92 -11.73 0.29
CA ILE A 216 -7.33 -12.83 -0.49
C ILE A 216 -7.08 -14.13 0.33
N GLU A 217 -8.12 -14.81 0.73
CA GLU A 217 -8.16 -16.25 0.72
C GLU A 217 -8.60 -16.62 -0.70
N ASP A 218 -7.71 -17.24 -1.47
CA ASP A 218 -7.83 -17.72 -2.84
C ASP A 218 -7.24 -16.81 -3.93
N ALA A 219 -5.94 -16.92 -4.12
CA ALA A 219 -5.33 -16.85 -5.45
C ALA A 219 -4.15 -17.83 -5.54
#